data_6f2e5590ef36c2ad78b2a225a6caa2fe
#
_entry.id   6f2e5590ef36c2ad78b2a225a6caa2fe
#
_cell.length_a   1.000
_cell.length_b   1.000
_cell.length_c   1.000
_cell.angle_alpha   90.00
_cell.angle_beta   90.00
_cell.angle_gamma   90.00
#
_symmetry.space_group_name_H-M   'P 1'
#
loop_
_entity.id
_entity.type
_entity.pdbx_description
1 polymer ?
#
loop_
_entity_poly.entity_id
_entity_poly.type
_entity_poly.pdbx_seq_one_letter_code
_entity_poly.pdbx_strand_id
1 'polypeptide(L)'
;MRSIINILLVIPFFSFSQENIKYSNTININDLYDHIEILSSDSLEGRETGKPGQKMAAHYIANHFKNIGIPAFKRNTYFQKFKVKSQRHVCKCDDCDLTFFKRIFKSNQTIRGENVLGYIEGTDLKDELIIITAHYDHLGKHDSLIFNGADDDASGVAGAMEIAEAFMIAKKEGYGPRRSILIMPVSGEEKGLLGSEYYTDNPIYPLENTIANLNIDMIGRLDDWHDNGNYVYLIGSDRLSLELHNLNEEINAKYIGLDLDYRFNDEEDPNRYYYLSLIHI
;
A
#
# COMPACT_ATOMS: atom_id res chain seq x y z
N MET A 1 36.49 45.81 33.81
CA MET A 1 35.10 45.48 33.40
C MET A 1 35.16 44.67 32.11
N ARG A 2 34.93 43.35 32.17
CA ARG A 2 34.86 42.47 31.02
C ARG A 2 33.37 42.24 30.73
N SER A 3 32.86 42.75 29.63
CA SER A 3 31.50 42.49 29.15
C SER A 3 31.46 41.10 28.53
N ILE A 4 30.68 40.20 29.12
CA ILE A 4 30.35 38.89 28.56
C ILE A 4 29.16 39.11 27.62
N ILE A 5 29.39 38.96 26.31
CA ILE A 5 28.33 38.94 25.31
C ILE A 5 27.76 37.50 25.30
N ASN A 6 26.55 37.31 25.85
CA ASN A 6 25.78 36.12 25.70
C ASN A 6 25.15 36.08 24.29
N ILE A 7 25.72 35.26 23.39
CA ILE A 7 25.10 34.95 22.12
C ILE A 7 24.03 33.89 22.40
N LEU A 8 22.76 34.30 22.37
CA LEU A 8 21.62 33.44 22.43
C LEU A 8 21.47 32.75 21.06
N LEU A 9 21.90 31.50 20.98
CA LEU A 9 21.68 30.67 19.79
C LEU A 9 20.19 30.28 19.77
N VAL A 10 19.37 31.06 19.07
CA VAL A 10 17.99 30.68 18.75
C VAL A 10 18.08 29.67 17.62
N ILE A 11 18.05 28.38 17.97
CA ILE A 11 17.89 27.31 16.99
C ILE A 11 16.43 27.36 16.54
N PRO A 12 16.13 27.51 15.25
CA PRO A 12 14.75 27.52 14.80
C PRO A 12 14.16 26.11 14.85
N PHE A 13 13.41 25.83 15.90
CA PHE A 13 12.61 24.59 16.03
C PHE A 13 11.43 24.53 15.04
N PHE A 14 11.24 25.53 14.19
CA PHE A 14 10.09 25.65 13.29
C PHE A 14 10.28 25.05 11.89
N SER A 15 11.48 24.61 11.51
CA SER A 15 11.74 24.19 10.12
C SER A 15 11.18 22.81 9.75
N PHE A 16 11.14 21.87 10.68
CA PHE A 16 10.77 20.47 10.34
C PHE A 16 9.30 20.26 9.96
N SER A 17 8.38 21.05 10.50
CA SER A 17 6.95 20.91 10.26
C SER A 17 6.50 21.43 8.88
N GLN A 18 7.14 22.48 8.36
CA GLN A 18 6.80 23.06 7.04
C GLN A 18 7.36 22.22 5.88
N GLU A 19 8.46 21.52 6.09
CA GLU A 19 9.09 20.72 5.04
C GLU A 19 8.31 19.46 4.73
N ASN A 20 7.70 18.82 5.73
CA ASN A 20 6.89 17.61 5.52
C ASN A 20 5.67 17.88 4.61
N ILE A 21 4.99 19.02 4.79
CA ILE A 21 3.86 19.44 3.94
C ILE A 21 4.32 19.73 2.50
N LYS A 22 5.54 20.25 2.32
CA LYS A 22 6.10 20.51 0.99
C LYS A 22 6.11 19.27 0.14
N TYR A 23 6.53 18.13 0.69
CA TYR A 23 6.64 16.87 -0.07
C TYR A 23 5.31 16.16 -0.25
N SER A 24 4.41 16.20 0.73
CA SER A 24 3.06 15.66 0.54
C SER A 24 2.27 16.40 -0.56
N ASN A 25 2.52 17.70 -0.73
CA ASN A 25 1.94 18.53 -1.79
C ASN A 25 2.49 18.22 -3.20
N THR A 26 3.49 17.36 -3.34
CA THR A 26 3.90 16.85 -4.67
C THR A 26 2.92 15.81 -5.22
N ILE A 27 2.20 15.12 -4.33
CA ILE A 27 1.12 14.21 -4.71
C ILE A 27 -0.02 15.06 -5.29
N ASN A 28 -0.38 14.80 -6.52
CA ASN A 28 -1.42 15.58 -7.19
C ASN A 28 -2.44 14.70 -7.92
N ILE A 29 -3.63 15.22 -8.11
CA ILE A 29 -4.76 14.49 -8.65
C ILE A 29 -4.54 14.02 -10.09
N ASN A 30 -3.75 14.74 -10.89
CA ASN A 30 -3.54 14.35 -12.29
C ASN A 30 -2.65 13.11 -12.37
N ASP A 31 -1.57 13.05 -11.58
CA ASP A 31 -0.67 11.89 -11.57
C ASP A 31 -1.39 10.66 -11.02
N LEU A 32 -2.21 10.82 -9.95
CA LEU A 32 -3.07 9.74 -9.44
C LEU A 32 -4.04 9.24 -10.53
N TYR A 33 -4.66 10.16 -11.26
CA TYR A 33 -5.59 9.84 -12.34
C TYR A 33 -4.90 9.08 -13.48
N ASP A 34 -3.73 9.54 -13.91
CA ASP A 34 -2.93 8.90 -14.96
C ASP A 34 -2.55 7.45 -14.58
N HIS A 35 -2.17 7.23 -13.33
CA HIS A 35 -1.88 5.88 -12.83
C HIS A 35 -3.14 4.99 -12.83
N ILE A 36 -4.27 5.50 -12.34
CA ILE A 36 -5.54 4.76 -12.31
C ILE A 36 -6.00 4.45 -13.74
N GLU A 37 -5.95 5.41 -14.66
CA GLU A 37 -6.36 5.21 -16.06
C GLU A 37 -5.55 4.10 -16.73
N ILE A 38 -4.24 4.07 -16.52
CA ILE A 38 -3.37 3.04 -17.07
C ILE A 38 -3.68 1.68 -16.44
N LEU A 39 -3.70 1.62 -15.09
CA LEU A 39 -3.91 0.37 -14.37
C LEU A 39 -5.30 -0.23 -14.61
N SER A 40 -6.32 0.60 -14.81
CA SER A 40 -7.68 0.14 -15.10
C SER A 40 -8.00 0.03 -16.59
N SER A 41 -7.01 0.19 -17.47
CA SER A 41 -7.25 0.12 -18.93
C SER A 41 -7.61 -1.30 -19.36
N ASP A 42 -8.41 -1.42 -20.42
CA ASP A 42 -8.78 -2.70 -21.05
C ASP A 42 -7.55 -3.49 -21.52
N SER A 43 -6.45 -2.81 -21.85
CA SER A 43 -5.20 -3.44 -22.26
C SER A 43 -4.59 -4.33 -21.20
N LEU A 44 -4.88 -4.07 -19.91
CA LEU A 44 -4.44 -4.88 -18.80
C LEU A 44 -5.42 -6.01 -18.41
N GLU A 45 -6.50 -6.18 -19.19
CA GLU A 45 -7.43 -7.30 -19.08
C GLU A 45 -7.91 -7.57 -17.65
N GLY A 46 -8.10 -6.51 -16.83
CA GLY A 46 -8.51 -6.62 -15.43
C GLY A 46 -7.49 -7.26 -14.51
N ARG A 47 -6.22 -7.32 -14.87
CA ARG A 47 -5.06 -7.66 -14.02
C ARG A 47 -5.14 -8.97 -13.23
N GLU A 48 -5.89 -9.97 -13.72
CA GLU A 48 -6.02 -11.25 -13.01
C GLU A 48 -4.65 -11.88 -12.72
N THR A 49 -4.42 -12.23 -11.44
CA THR A 49 -3.16 -12.86 -10.98
C THR A 49 -2.78 -14.06 -11.81
N GLY A 50 -1.55 -14.03 -12.34
CA GLY A 50 -0.99 -15.09 -13.19
C GLY A 50 -1.30 -14.94 -14.68
N LYS A 51 -2.06 -13.94 -15.08
CA LYS A 51 -2.39 -13.61 -16.48
C LYS A 51 -1.50 -12.50 -17.04
N PRO A 52 -1.46 -12.32 -18.38
CA PRO A 52 -0.62 -11.31 -19.00
C PRO A 52 -0.86 -9.88 -18.50
N GLY A 53 -2.11 -9.48 -18.29
CA GLY A 53 -2.45 -8.15 -17.80
C GLY A 53 -1.83 -7.84 -16.43
N GLN A 54 -1.88 -8.79 -15.50
CA GLN A 54 -1.20 -8.64 -14.21
C GLN A 54 0.32 -8.47 -14.36
N LYS A 55 0.96 -9.20 -15.30
CA LYS A 55 2.40 -9.04 -15.57
C LYS A 55 2.72 -7.66 -16.16
N MET A 56 1.86 -7.14 -17.01
CA MET A 56 2.00 -5.80 -17.58
C MET A 56 1.87 -4.73 -16.49
N ALA A 57 0.90 -4.86 -15.58
CA ALA A 57 0.75 -3.98 -14.43
C ALA A 57 1.98 -4.01 -13.51
N ALA A 58 2.51 -5.21 -13.20
CA ALA A 58 3.73 -5.35 -12.42
C ALA A 58 4.93 -4.62 -13.06
N HIS A 59 5.08 -4.73 -14.38
CA HIS A 59 6.12 -4.02 -15.09
C HIS A 59 5.92 -2.50 -15.13
N TYR A 60 4.68 -2.04 -15.24
CA TYR A 60 4.35 -0.62 -15.15
C TYR A 60 4.80 -0.03 -13.82
N ILE A 61 4.41 -0.66 -12.71
CA ILE A 61 4.78 -0.24 -11.35
C ILE A 61 6.30 -0.27 -11.16
N ALA A 62 6.96 -1.36 -11.57
CA ALA A 62 8.42 -1.49 -11.48
C ALA A 62 9.17 -0.43 -12.30
N ASN A 63 8.65 -0.06 -13.47
CA ASN A 63 9.20 1.01 -14.28
C ASN A 63 9.04 2.38 -13.62
N HIS A 64 7.90 2.64 -12.99
CA HIS A 64 7.71 3.86 -12.19
C HIS A 64 8.75 3.95 -11.08
N PHE A 65 8.92 2.90 -10.25
CA PHE A 65 9.95 2.86 -9.20
C PHE A 65 11.35 3.14 -9.73
N LYS A 66 11.68 2.55 -10.88
CA LYS A 66 12.96 2.81 -11.55
C LYS A 66 13.11 4.27 -11.98
N ASN A 67 12.06 4.85 -12.57
CA ASN A 67 12.09 6.21 -13.10
C ASN A 67 12.22 7.26 -12.00
N ILE A 68 11.59 7.07 -10.85
CA ILE A 68 11.73 7.96 -9.68
C ILE A 68 13.06 7.75 -8.94
N GLY A 69 13.82 6.69 -9.29
CA GLY A 69 15.17 6.45 -8.77
C GLY A 69 15.23 5.48 -7.59
N ILE A 70 14.19 4.70 -7.33
CA ILE A 70 14.26 3.60 -6.36
C ILE A 70 15.13 2.49 -6.98
N PRO A 71 16.15 1.98 -6.28
CA PRO A 71 16.98 0.89 -6.80
C PRO A 71 16.25 -0.45 -6.73
N ALA A 72 16.55 -1.35 -7.67
CA ALA A 72 16.09 -2.73 -7.60
C ALA A 72 16.69 -3.44 -6.38
N PHE A 73 15.88 -4.20 -5.64
CA PHE A 73 16.30 -4.78 -4.36
C PHE A 73 17.28 -5.95 -4.52
N LYS A 74 17.20 -6.71 -5.62
CA LYS A 74 18.06 -7.90 -5.84
C LYS A 74 18.29 -8.17 -7.31
N ARG A 75 19.56 -8.37 -7.73
CA ARG A 75 19.96 -8.76 -9.10
C ARG A 75 19.22 -7.98 -10.20
N ASN A 76 19.04 -6.69 -10.00
CA ASN A 76 18.31 -5.80 -10.90
C ASN A 76 16.84 -6.18 -11.12
N THR A 77 16.17 -6.71 -10.12
CA THR A 77 14.73 -7.00 -10.16
C THR A 77 13.98 -6.27 -9.05
N TYR A 78 12.74 -5.88 -9.37
CA TYR A 78 11.74 -5.37 -8.42
C TYR A 78 10.75 -6.45 -8.00
N PHE A 79 10.88 -7.69 -8.53
CA PHE A 79 9.84 -8.72 -8.39
C PHE A 79 10.21 -9.78 -7.37
N GLN A 80 9.41 -9.94 -6.34
CA GLN A 80 9.36 -11.13 -5.51
C GLN A 80 8.35 -12.10 -6.11
N LYS A 81 8.85 -13.08 -6.86
CA LYS A 81 8.00 -14.06 -7.57
C LYS A 81 7.54 -15.17 -6.64
N PHE A 82 6.28 -15.53 -6.73
CA PHE A 82 5.70 -16.66 -6.01
C PHE A 82 4.99 -17.65 -6.91
N LYS A 83 4.78 -18.85 -6.37
CA LYS A 83 4.10 -19.95 -7.04
C LYS A 83 3.30 -20.73 -6.00
N VAL A 84 1.99 -20.71 -6.13
CA VAL A 84 1.06 -21.34 -5.20
C VAL A 84 0.19 -22.36 -5.93
N LYS A 85 -0.06 -23.53 -5.32
CA LYS A 85 -1.01 -24.50 -5.82
C LYS A 85 -2.40 -24.14 -5.32
N SER A 86 -3.38 -24.02 -6.19
CA SER A 86 -4.75 -23.56 -5.89
C SER A 86 -5.52 -24.37 -4.84
N GLN A 87 -5.02 -25.51 -4.40
CA GLN A 87 -5.67 -26.36 -3.40
C GLN A 87 -5.42 -25.97 -1.94
N ARG A 88 -4.50 -25.04 -1.66
CA ARG A 88 -4.11 -24.72 -0.26
C ARG A 88 -4.92 -23.60 0.40
N HIS A 89 -5.58 -22.77 -0.38
CA HIS A 89 -6.26 -21.58 0.13
C HIS A 89 -7.78 -21.72 0.08
N VAL A 90 -8.30 -22.78 0.69
CA VAL A 90 -9.68 -22.75 1.16
C VAL A 90 -9.65 -22.04 2.50
N CYS A 91 -10.19 -20.84 2.55
CA CYS A 91 -10.40 -20.11 3.79
C CYS A 91 -10.88 -21.07 4.89
N LYS A 92 -10.20 -21.13 6.02
CA LYS A 92 -10.57 -21.98 7.17
C LYS A 92 -11.77 -21.44 7.96
N CYS A 93 -12.47 -20.44 7.44
CA CYS A 93 -13.68 -19.95 8.05
C CYS A 93 -14.85 -20.83 7.64
N ASP A 94 -15.47 -21.51 8.59
CA ASP A 94 -16.59 -22.43 8.37
C ASP A 94 -17.88 -21.72 7.92
N ASP A 95 -17.97 -20.38 7.99
CA ASP A 95 -19.17 -19.58 7.78
C ASP A 95 -19.17 -18.64 6.56
N CYS A 96 -18.12 -18.58 5.76
CA CYS A 96 -18.21 -17.74 4.57
C CYS A 96 -18.97 -18.48 3.46
N ASP A 97 -19.98 -17.83 2.88
CA ASP A 97 -20.72 -18.34 1.72
C ASP A 97 -19.84 -18.34 0.46
N LEU A 98 -18.94 -19.31 0.43
CA LEU A 98 -17.91 -19.52 -0.58
C LEU A 98 -18.43 -20.22 -1.84
N THR A 99 -19.74 -20.22 -2.09
CA THR A 99 -20.28 -20.93 -3.26
C THR A 99 -19.74 -20.37 -4.58
N PHE A 100 -19.49 -19.07 -4.64
CA PHE A 100 -18.85 -18.42 -5.78
C PHE A 100 -17.36 -18.80 -5.89
N PHE A 101 -16.59 -18.66 -4.81
CA PHE A 101 -15.15 -19.00 -4.78
C PHE A 101 -14.88 -20.50 -4.93
N LYS A 102 -15.67 -21.39 -4.32
CA LYS A 102 -15.54 -22.86 -4.51
C LYS A 102 -15.72 -23.29 -5.96
N ARG A 103 -16.43 -22.52 -6.77
CA ARG A 103 -16.65 -22.82 -8.19
C ARG A 103 -15.45 -22.46 -9.07
N ILE A 104 -14.67 -21.45 -8.69
CA ILE A 104 -13.48 -20.98 -9.42
C ILE A 104 -12.27 -21.89 -9.16
N PHE A 105 -12.15 -22.48 -7.96
CA PHE A 105 -10.93 -23.19 -7.51
C PHE A 105 -10.97 -24.71 -7.68
N LYS A 106 -11.81 -25.26 -8.56
CA LYS A 106 -11.85 -26.72 -8.85
C LYS A 106 -10.70 -27.22 -9.74
N SER A 107 -9.78 -26.38 -10.17
CA SER A 107 -8.65 -26.80 -11.01
C SER A 107 -7.35 -26.89 -10.20
N ASN A 108 -6.60 -27.98 -10.37
CA ASN A 108 -5.23 -28.16 -9.88
C ASN A 108 -4.22 -27.17 -10.56
N GLN A 109 -4.64 -25.93 -10.79
CA GLN A 109 -3.80 -24.96 -11.47
C GLN A 109 -2.79 -24.33 -10.51
N THR A 110 -1.59 -24.19 -10.99
CA THR A 110 -0.55 -23.42 -10.30
C THR A 110 -0.68 -21.97 -10.66
N ILE A 111 -0.95 -21.14 -9.66
CA ILE A 111 -0.96 -19.68 -9.78
C ILE A 111 0.49 -19.17 -9.64
N ARG A 112 0.90 -18.27 -10.53
CA ARG A 112 2.20 -17.62 -10.48
C ARG A 112 2.00 -16.13 -10.50
N GLY A 113 2.40 -15.47 -9.41
CA GLY A 113 2.34 -14.03 -9.25
C GLY A 113 3.68 -13.46 -8.85
N GLU A 114 3.73 -12.18 -8.68
CA GLU A 114 4.84 -11.46 -8.08
C GLU A 114 4.34 -10.26 -7.27
N ASN A 115 4.99 -9.98 -6.15
CA ASN A 115 4.92 -8.69 -5.48
C ASN A 115 5.95 -7.77 -6.12
N VAL A 116 5.64 -6.47 -6.21
CA VAL A 116 6.59 -5.46 -6.71
C VAL A 116 7.13 -4.69 -5.52
N LEU A 117 8.46 -4.62 -5.38
CA LEU A 117 9.12 -4.08 -4.20
C LEU A 117 9.90 -2.81 -4.53
N GLY A 118 9.49 -1.69 -3.94
CA GLY A 118 10.18 -0.41 -3.98
C GLY A 118 10.74 -0.07 -2.59
N TYR A 119 12.05 -0.30 -2.36
CA TYR A 119 12.68 -0.02 -1.07
C TYR A 119 13.37 1.33 -1.05
N ILE A 120 13.00 2.14 -0.07
CA ILE A 120 13.58 3.46 0.20
C ILE A 120 14.32 3.37 1.53
N GLU A 121 15.66 3.33 1.48
CA GLU A 121 16.48 3.26 2.69
C GLU A 121 16.34 4.53 3.52
N GLY A 122 16.10 4.35 4.81
CA GLY A 122 16.02 5.41 5.81
C GLY A 122 17.37 6.02 6.16
N THR A 123 17.38 6.95 7.12
CA THR A 123 18.60 7.61 7.60
C THR A 123 19.08 7.01 8.92
N ASP A 124 18.69 7.59 10.05
CA ASP A 124 19.18 7.22 11.40
C ASP A 124 18.46 6.00 12.02
N LEU A 125 17.26 5.70 11.57
CA LEU A 125 16.45 4.53 11.98
C LEU A 125 16.28 3.54 10.82
N LYS A 126 17.25 3.42 9.93
CA LYS A 126 17.15 2.65 8.69
C LYS A 126 16.90 1.15 8.88
N ASP A 127 17.19 0.61 10.05
CA ASP A 127 16.96 -0.79 10.38
C ASP A 127 15.50 -1.06 10.79
N GLU A 128 14.70 -0.02 11.05
CA GLU A 128 13.27 -0.11 11.26
C GLU A 128 12.54 0.08 9.92
N LEU A 129 11.54 -0.77 9.64
CA LEU A 129 10.82 -0.81 8.37
C LEU A 129 9.35 -0.47 8.53
N ILE A 130 8.85 0.42 7.69
CA ILE A 130 7.42 0.63 7.45
C ILE A 130 7.10 0.03 6.09
N ILE A 131 6.06 -0.79 6.01
CA ILE A 131 5.57 -1.35 4.76
C ILE A 131 4.29 -0.61 4.36
N ILE A 132 4.18 -0.23 3.09
CA ILE A 132 2.95 0.32 2.49
C ILE A 132 2.53 -0.65 1.40
N THR A 133 1.31 -1.19 1.54
CA THR A 133 0.74 -2.18 0.61
C THR A 133 -0.51 -1.65 -0.07
N ALA A 134 -0.74 -2.14 -1.28
CA ALA A 134 -1.97 -2.05 -2.06
C ALA A 134 -1.99 -3.27 -2.98
N HIS A 135 -3.15 -3.79 -3.39
CA HIS A 135 -3.12 -4.91 -4.33
C HIS A 135 -3.32 -4.43 -5.76
N TYR A 136 -2.50 -4.93 -6.67
CA TYR A 136 -2.56 -4.49 -8.07
C TYR A 136 -3.21 -5.51 -9.01
N ASP A 137 -3.55 -6.70 -8.54
CA ASP A 137 -4.40 -7.64 -9.27
C ASP A 137 -5.88 -7.29 -9.10
N HIS A 138 -6.72 -7.82 -10.00
CA HIS A 138 -8.17 -7.75 -9.89
C HIS A 138 -8.79 -8.97 -10.57
N LEU A 139 -10.11 -8.98 -10.78
CA LEU A 139 -10.90 -10.15 -11.19
C LEU A 139 -10.61 -10.62 -12.63
N GLY A 140 -9.98 -9.80 -13.45
CA GLY A 140 -9.60 -10.19 -14.78
C GLY A 140 -10.71 -10.03 -15.81
N LYS A 141 -10.73 -10.99 -16.76
CA LYS A 141 -11.69 -11.00 -17.88
C LYS A 141 -12.54 -12.26 -17.82
N HIS A 142 -13.84 -12.08 -17.91
CA HIS A 142 -14.79 -13.18 -18.03
C HIS A 142 -15.65 -12.99 -19.28
N ASP A 143 -15.50 -13.85 -20.25
CA ASP A 143 -16.11 -13.76 -21.59
C ASP A 143 -15.73 -12.42 -22.29
N SER A 144 -16.72 -11.58 -22.54
CA SER A 144 -16.51 -10.25 -23.14
C SER A 144 -16.39 -9.12 -22.13
N LEU A 145 -16.57 -9.39 -20.84
CA LEU A 145 -16.49 -8.40 -19.79
C LEU A 145 -15.07 -8.34 -19.22
N ILE A 146 -14.56 -7.13 -19.08
CA ILE A 146 -13.29 -6.85 -18.40
C ILE A 146 -13.64 -6.17 -17.08
N PHE A 147 -13.15 -6.73 -15.98
CA PHE A 147 -13.26 -6.12 -14.66
C PHE A 147 -12.02 -5.24 -14.44
N ASN A 148 -12.16 -3.95 -14.76
CA ASN A 148 -11.04 -3.04 -14.84
C ASN A 148 -10.43 -2.68 -13.48
N GLY A 149 -11.21 -2.71 -12.38
CA GLY A 149 -10.72 -2.50 -11.03
C GLY A 149 -10.06 -1.13 -10.85
N ALA A 150 -10.76 -0.04 -11.20
CA ALA A 150 -10.23 1.32 -11.06
C ALA A 150 -10.14 1.73 -9.59
N ASP A 151 -11.20 1.43 -8.82
CA ASP A 151 -11.23 1.65 -7.38
C ASP A 151 -10.56 0.49 -6.64
N ASP A 152 -10.90 -0.74 -6.98
CA ASP A 152 -10.42 -1.99 -6.40
C ASP A 152 -9.34 -2.64 -7.32
N ASP A 153 -8.02 -2.50 -7.10
CA ASP A 153 -7.44 -1.52 -6.20
C ASP A 153 -6.36 -0.70 -6.94
N ALA A 154 -6.70 -0.25 -8.19
CA ALA A 154 -5.80 0.64 -8.89
C ALA A 154 -5.66 1.99 -8.17
N SER A 155 -6.70 2.40 -7.38
CA SER A 155 -6.67 3.63 -6.60
C SER A 155 -5.64 3.58 -5.47
N GLY A 156 -5.60 2.50 -4.69
CA GLY A 156 -4.62 2.31 -3.64
C GLY A 156 -3.19 2.15 -4.19
N VAL A 157 -3.04 1.43 -5.32
CA VAL A 157 -1.74 1.31 -5.99
C VAL A 157 -1.24 2.67 -6.47
N ALA A 158 -2.09 3.50 -7.08
CA ALA A 158 -1.73 4.86 -7.48
C ALA A 158 -1.28 5.69 -6.28
N GLY A 159 -2.04 5.65 -5.18
CA GLY A 159 -1.65 6.30 -3.92
C GLY A 159 -0.29 5.85 -3.41
N ALA A 160 -0.03 4.54 -3.41
CA ALA A 160 1.26 3.99 -2.98
C ALA A 160 2.43 4.43 -3.89
N MET A 161 2.20 4.52 -5.22
CA MET A 161 3.20 4.99 -6.18
C MET A 161 3.55 6.47 -5.97
N GLU A 162 2.54 7.31 -5.78
CA GLU A 162 2.72 8.75 -5.51
C GLU A 162 3.40 9.00 -4.16
N ILE A 163 3.07 8.24 -3.13
CA ILE A 163 3.77 8.28 -1.83
C ILE A 163 5.26 7.93 -2.03
N ALA A 164 5.56 6.91 -2.84
CA ALA A 164 6.95 6.55 -3.14
C ALA A 164 7.71 7.71 -3.82
N GLU A 165 7.06 8.39 -4.77
CA GLU A 165 7.66 9.54 -5.46
C GLU A 165 7.91 10.70 -4.52
N ALA A 166 6.95 11.07 -3.66
CA ALA A 166 7.10 12.12 -2.67
C ALA A 166 8.29 11.86 -1.72
N PHE A 167 8.46 10.64 -1.24
CA PHE A 167 9.61 10.25 -0.42
C PHE A 167 10.94 10.30 -1.20
N MET A 168 10.93 9.94 -2.47
CA MET A 168 12.14 10.02 -3.30
C MET A 168 12.53 11.45 -3.63
N ILE A 169 11.57 12.35 -3.83
CA ILE A 169 11.82 13.81 -3.97
C ILE A 169 12.45 14.33 -2.68
N ALA A 170 11.84 14.06 -1.52
CA ALA A 170 12.37 14.44 -0.22
C ALA A 170 13.80 13.93 0.00
N LYS A 171 14.05 12.65 -0.32
CA LYS A 171 15.36 12.02 -0.17
C LYS A 171 16.43 12.67 -1.06
N LYS A 172 16.09 13.02 -2.31
CA LYS A 172 17.01 13.73 -3.24
C LYS A 172 17.38 15.11 -2.73
N GLU A 173 16.49 15.77 -2.00
CA GLU A 173 16.74 17.08 -1.38
C GLU A 173 17.40 17.00 0.01
N GLY A 174 17.70 15.79 0.51
CA GLY A 174 18.37 15.59 1.81
C GLY A 174 17.41 15.42 3.00
N TYR A 175 16.10 15.34 2.76
CA TYR A 175 15.03 15.17 3.76
C TYR A 175 14.38 13.79 3.69
N GLY A 176 15.18 12.76 3.41
CA GLY A 176 14.70 11.38 3.35
C GLY A 176 14.10 10.89 4.68
N PRO A 177 13.32 9.81 4.66
CA PRO A 177 12.67 9.28 5.85
C PRO A 177 13.72 8.80 6.86
N ARG A 178 13.39 8.89 8.15
CA ARG A 178 14.27 8.35 9.20
C ARG A 178 14.29 6.81 9.17
N ARG A 179 13.11 6.20 9.06
CA ARG A 179 12.90 4.75 8.90
C ARG A 179 12.93 4.35 7.44
N SER A 180 13.33 3.13 7.16
CA SER A 180 13.20 2.58 5.81
C SER A 180 11.73 2.35 5.47
N ILE A 181 11.39 2.52 4.19
CA ILE A 181 10.03 2.33 3.69
C ILE A 181 10.07 1.29 2.57
N LEU A 182 9.19 0.31 2.63
CA LEU A 182 8.94 -0.64 1.56
C LEU A 182 7.56 -0.37 0.97
N ILE A 183 7.53 0.17 -0.23
CA ILE A 183 6.30 0.25 -1.03
C ILE A 183 6.17 -1.10 -1.72
N MET A 184 5.11 -1.84 -1.41
CA MET A 184 4.94 -3.21 -1.87
C MET A 184 3.54 -3.45 -2.45
N PRO A 185 3.29 -3.05 -3.70
CA PRO A 185 2.13 -3.54 -4.43
C PRO A 185 2.15 -5.07 -4.52
N VAL A 186 1.10 -5.71 -3.99
CA VAL A 186 0.97 -7.17 -3.89
C VAL A 186 0.04 -7.71 -4.97
N SER A 187 0.15 -9.00 -5.26
CA SER A 187 -0.73 -9.68 -6.22
C SER A 187 -1.33 -10.93 -5.60
N GLY A 188 -2.52 -11.31 -6.06
CA GLY A 188 -3.23 -12.48 -5.59
C GLY A 188 -4.06 -12.20 -4.34
N GLU A 189 -4.39 -10.95 -4.09
CA GLU A 189 -5.34 -10.54 -3.07
C GLU A 189 -6.69 -11.20 -3.33
N GLU A 190 -7.25 -11.02 -4.52
CA GLU A 190 -8.52 -11.56 -5.04
C GLU A 190 -8.58 -13.11 -5.05
N LYS A 191 -7.45 -13.74 -4.86
CA LYS A 191 -7.31 -15.20 -4.77
C LYS A 191 -6.98 -15.68 -3.36
N GLY A 192 -7.18 -14.84 -2.36
CA GLY A 192 -6.97 -15.11 -0.94
C GLY A 192 -5.60 -14.68 -0.44
N LEU A 193 -5.21 -13.45 -0.65
CA LEU A 193 -4.02 -12.78 -0.09
C LEU A 193 -2.69 -13.47 -0.43
N LEU A 194 -2.58 -14.14 -1.61
CA LEU A 194 -1.46 -15.02 -1.94
C LEU A 194 -0.09 -14.33 -1.90
N GLY A 195 -0.01 -13.08 -2.38
CA GLY A 195 1.22 -12.32 -2.41
C GLY A 195 1.66 -11.86 -1.02
N SER A 196 0.71 -11.42 -0.22
CA SER A 196 0.92 -11.01 1.16
C SER A 196 1.38 -12.18 2.03
N GLU A 197 0.67 -13.33 1.95
CA GLU A 197 1.06 -14.58 2.63
C GLU A 197 2.47 -15.04 2.20
N TYR A 198 2.75 -14.98 0.89
CA TYR A 198 4.07 -15.37 0.42
C TYR A 198 5.18 -14.46 0.96
N TYR A 199 4.93 -13.14 1.09
CA TYR A 199 5.91 -12.23 1.65
C TYR A 199 6.18 -12.52 3.13
N THR A 200 5.15 -12.77 3.94
CA THR A 200 5.32 -13.09 5.36
C THR A 200 6.03 -14.42 5.60
N ASP A 201 5.78 -15.42 4.75
CA ASP A 201 6.48 -16.71 4.78
C ASP A 201 7.93 -16.62 4.27
N ASN A 202 8.20 -15.69 3.36
CA ASN A 202 9.50 -15.53 2.68
C ASN A 202 9.93 -14.06 2.64
N PRO A 203 10.08 -13.40 3.78
CA PRO A 203 10.34 -11.97 3.82
C PRO A 203 11.71 -11.63 3.20
N ILE A 204 11.74 -10.54 2.43
CA ILE A 204 12.98 -9.99 1.87
C ILE A 204 13.75 -9.20 2.92
N TYR A 205 13.02 -8.53 3.80
CA TYR A 205 13.52 -7.81 4.96
C TYR A 205 12.99 -8.48 6.22
N PRO A 206 13.77 -8.62 7.31
CA PRO A 206 13.35 -9.30 8.52
C PRO A 206 12.03 -8.73 9.09
N LEU A 207 11.06 -9.61 9.37
CA LEU A 207 9.75 -9.17 9.89
C LEU A 207 9.87 -8.52 11.27
N GLU A 208 10.83 -8.95 12.07
CA GLU A 208 11.13 -8.36 13.38
C GLU A 208 11.53 -6.88 13.32
N ASN A 209 11.97 -6.41 12.16
CA ASN A 209 12.29 -5.01 11.92
C ASN A 209 11.10 -4.21 11.38
N THR A 210 10.01 -4.87 11.03
CA THR A 210 8.80 -4.22 10.51
C THR A 210 7.95 -3.70 11.66
N ILE A 211 7.88 -2.38 11.79
CA ILE A 211 7.18 -1.72 12.90
C ILE A 211 5.71 -1.41 12.60
N ALA A 212 5.37 -1.28 11.31
CA ALA A 212 3.99 -1.05 10.87
C ALA A 212 3.80 -1.51 9.41
N ASN A 213 2.57 -1.94 9.09
CA ASN A 213 2.06 -2.06 7.74
C ASN A 213 0.86 -1.12 7.56
N LEU A 214 0.89 -0.30 6.51
CA LEU A 214 -0.20 0.56 6.09
C LEU A 214 -0.76 0.01 4.78
N ASN A 215 -1.95 -0.57 4.82
CA ASN A 215 -2.62 -1.06 3.62
C ASN A 215 -3.55 0.03 3.08
N ILE A 216 -3.49 0.26 1.78
CA ILE A 216 -4.35 1.20 1.07
C ILE A 216 -5.21 0.39 0.12
N ASP A 217 -6.53 0.56 0.22
CA ASP A 217 -7.49 -0.21 -0.56
C ASP A 217 -8.77 0.61 -0.79
N MET A 218 -9.21 0.69 -2.05
CA MET A 218 -10.45 1.33 -2.47
C MET A 218 -10.60 2.79 -1.99
N ILE A 219 -9.66 3.64 -2.32
CA ILE A 219 -9.67 5.06 -1.94
C ILE A 219 -10.18 6.01 -3.04
N GLY A 220 -10.64 5.48 -4.16
CA GLY A 220 -11.01 6.25 -5.36
C GLY A 220 -12.50 6.51 -5.53
N ARG A 221 -13.38 6.03 -4.63
CA ARG A 221 -14.83 6.10 -4.80
C ARG A 221 -15.52 6.67 -3.57
N LEU A 222 -16.56 7.48 -3.80
CA LEU A 222 -17.55 7.85 -2.79
C LEU A 222 -18.54 6.69 -2.60
N ASP A 223 -18.82 6.32 -1.37
CA ASP A 223 -19.83 5.33 -1.02
C ASP A 223 -21.24 5.95 -0.79
N ASP A 224 -22.22 5.10 -0.46
CA ASP A 224 -23.61 5.52 -0.24
C ASP A 224 -23.87 6.09 1.18
N TRP A 225 -22.87 6.10 2.07
CA TRP A 225 -23.01 6.57 3.45
C TRP A 225 -22.45 7.98 3.67
N HIS A 226 -21.70 8.51 2.71
CA HIS A 226 -21.07 9.82 2.81
C HIS A 226 -21.56 10.74 1.69
N ASP A 227 -21.83 11.99 2.03
CA ASP A 227 -22.31 13.02 1.07
C ASP A 227 -21.17 13.60 0.21
N ASN A 228 -19.91 13.38 0.60
CA ASN A 228 -18.73 13.90 -0.10
C ASN A 228 -17.50 13.04 0.20
N GLY A 229 -16.42 13.23 -0.55
CA GLY A 229 -15.19 12.46 -0.44
C GLY A 229 -14.22 12.89 0.69
N ASN A 230 -14.68 13.70 1.64
CA ASN A 230 -13.81 14.16 2.73
C ASN A 230 -13.76 13.17 3.91
N TYR A 231 -13.63 11.89 3.62
CA TYR A 231 -13.55 10.84 4.63
C TYR A 231 -12.54 9.75 4.24
N VAL A 232 -12.19 8.92 5.20
CA VAL A 232 -11.46 7.68 5.01
C VAL A 232 -11.84 6.67 6.09
N TYR A 233 -11.99 5.40 5.72
CA TYR A 233 -12.13 4.32 6.68
C TYR A 233 -10.79 3.98 7.29
N LEU A 234 -10.70 4.03 8.62
CA LEU A 234 -9.50 3.64 9.35
C LEU A 234 -9.77 2.32 10.08
N ILE A 235 -9.16 1.23 9.60
CA ILE A 235 -9.48 -0.12 10.05
C ILE A 235 -8.27 -0.72 10.77
N GLY A 236 -8.47 -1.22 11.99
CA GLY A 236 -7.47 -1.95 12.76
C GLY A 236 -6.42 -1.09 13.45
N SER A 237 -6.48 0.22 13.37
CA SER A 237 -5.43 1.10 13.90
C SER A 237 -5.26 1.01 15.42
N ASP A 238 -6.35 0.90 16.17
CA ASP A 238 -6.35 0.83 17.65
C ASP A 238 -6.20 -0.59 18.20
N ARG A 239 -6.45 -1.62 17.39
CA ARG A 239 -6.41 -3.03 17.82
C ARG A 239 -5.02 -3.54 18.11
N LEU A 240 -4.03 -3.04 17.38
CA LEU A 240 -2.64 -3.47 17.49
C LEU A 240 -1.75 -2.43 18.15
N SER A 241 -2.03 -1.14 17.94
CA SER A 241 -1.19 -0.06 18.45
C SER A 241 -1.99 1.21 18.67
N LEU A 242 -2.29 1.51 19.94
CA LEU A 242 -2.86 2.81 20.32
C LEU A 242 -1.95 3.98 19.94
N GLU A 243 -0.64 3.78 19.88
CA GLU A 243 0.31 4.81 19.46
C GLU A 243 0.10 5.17 17.99
N LEU A 244 -0.03 4.16 17.13
CA LEU A 244 -0.32 4.37 15.69
C LEU A 244 -1.69 5.02 15.49
N HIS A 245 -2.70 4.57 16.23
CA HIS A 245 -4.04 5.17 16.20
C HIS A 245 -4.01 6.66 16.57
N ASN A 246 -3.42 7.00 17.72
CA ASN A 246 -3.32 8.38 18.17
C ASN A 246 -2.50 9.25 17.20
N LEU A 247 -1.46 8.67 16.58
CA LEU A 247 -0.67 9.37 15.57
C LEU A 247 -1.49 9.69 14.32
N ASN A 248 -2.34 8.77 13.86
CA ASN A 248 -3.25 9.02 12.73
C ASN A 248 -4.21 10.17 13.04
N GLU A 249 -4.82 10.16 14.23
CA GLU A 249 -5.70 11.24 14.70
C GLU A 249 -4.98 12.59 14.74
N GLU A 250 -3.79 12.64 15.35
CA GLU A 250 -3.00 13.87 15.47
C GLU A 250 -2.62 14.44 14.09
N ILE A 251 -2.10 13.59 13.20
CA ILE A 251 -1.67 14.00 11.86
C ILE A 251 -2.86 14.45 11.02
N ASN A 252 -3.97 13.71 11.08
CA ASN A 252 -5.19 14.10 10.38
C ASN A 252 -5.71 15.45 10.87
N ALA A 253 -5.87 15.63 12.18
CA ALA A 253 -6.38 16.88 12.76
C ALA A 253 -5.46 18.08 12.46
N LYS A 254 -4.15 17.85 12.38
CA LYS A 254 -3.17 18.92 12.18
C LYS A 254 -3.00 19.36 10.73
N TYR A 255 -3.10 18.40 9.79
CA TYR A 255 -2.64 18.65 8.43
C TYR A 255 -3.71 18.41 7.35
N ILE A 256 -4.70 17.54 7.58
CA ILE A 256 -5.58 17.05 6.52
C ILE A 256 -7.04 17.38 6.81
N GLY A 257 -7.58 16.95 7.96
CA GLY A 257 -8.94 17.25 8.40
C GLY A 257 -10.01 16.38 7.74
N LEU A 258 -9.67 15.14 7.36
CA LEU A 258 -10.66 14.17 6.90
C LEU A 258 -11.55 13.69 8.05
N ASP A 259 -12.76 13.25 7.73
CA ASP A 259 -13.59 12.47 8.63
C ASP A 259 -13.03 11.03 8.69
N LEU A 260 -12.54 10.63 9.86
CA LEU A 260 -12.03 9.29 10.09
C LEU A 260 -13.18 8.38 10.51
N ASP A 261 -13.67 7.55 9.59
CA ASP A 261 -14.76 6.62 9.86
C ASP A 261 -14.24 5.27 10.35
N TYR A 262 -14.66 4.86 11.54
CA TYR A 262 -14.22 3.62 12.22
C TYR A 262 -15.27 2.51 12.15
N ARG A 263 -16.34 2.62 11.34
CA ARG A 263 -17.45 1.65 11.31
C ARG A 263 -17.04 0.22 11.03
N PHE A 264 -15.95 0.02 10.26
CA PHE A 264 -15.43 -1.31 9.96
C PHE A 264 -14.30 -1.76 10.91
N ASN A 265 -14.06 -0.99 11.95
CA ASN A 265 -13.10 -1.35 13.01
C ASN A 265 -13.75 -2.21 14.10
N ASP A 266 -15.00 -2.64 13.93
CA ASP A 266 -15.74 -3.51 14.84
C ASP A 266 -15.26 -4.96 14.70
N GLU A 267 -15.18 -5.69 15.83
CA GLU A 267 -14.90 -7.12 15.84
C GLU A 267 -15.99 -7.95 15.17
N GLU A 268 -17.23 -7.45 15.21
CA GLU A 268 -18.40 -8.07 14.60
C GLU A 268 -18.65 -7.62 13.16
N ASP A 269 -17.70 -6.88 12.52
CA ASP A 269 -17.81 -6.50 11.12
C ASP A 269 -18.08 -7.73 10.24
N PRO A 270 -19.25 -7.82 9.58
CA PRO A 270 -19.61 -8.99 8.76
C PRO A 270 -18.68 -9.18 7.55
N ASN A 271 -18.05 -8.10 7.09
CA ASN A 271 -17.11 -8.13 5.97
C ASN A 271 -15.71 -8.56 6.40
N ARG A 272 -15.42 -8.44 7.70
CA ARG A 272 -14.12 -8.83 8.28
C ARG A 272 -12.93 -8.12 7.63
N TYR A 273 -13.09 -6.87 7.22
CA TYR A 273 -12.04 -6.09 6.53
C TYR A 273 -10.74 -6.00 7.32
N TYR A 274 -10.82 -5.99 8.65
CA TYR A 274 -9.64 -6.04 9.50
C TYR A 274 -8.68 -7.19 9.14
N TYR A 275 -9.18 -8.34 8.68
CA TYR A 275 -8.39 -9.53 8.37
C TYR A 275 -7.88 -9.59 6.93
N LEU A 276 -8.11 -8.56 6.12
CA LEU A 276 -7.65 -8.48 4.73
C LEU A 276 -6.29 -7.78 4.57
N SER A 277 -5.61 -7.48 5.68
CA SER A 277 -4.30 -6.83 5.68
C SER A 277 -3.16 -7.85 5.89
N LEU A 278 -1.97 -7.51 5.38
CA LEU A 278 -0.71 -8.26 5.55
C LEU A 278 -0.42 -8.64 7.00
N ILE A 279 -0.82 -7.82 7.95
CA ILE A 279 -0.51 -8.00 9.37
C ILE A 279 -1.21 -9.21 10.01
N HIS A 280 -2.21 -9.78 9.34
CA HIS A 280 -2.98 -10.93 9.83
C HIS A 280 -2.54 -12.26 9.21
N ILE A 281 -1.54 -12.23 8.35
CA ILE A 281 -0.93 -13.38 7.73
C ILE A 281 0.33 -13.76 8.50
#